data_0dbc05aca1d25e2dbaacaa7c335636b0
#
_entry.id   0dbc05aca1d25e2dbaacaa7c335636b0
#
_cell.length_a   1.000
_cell.length_b   1.000
_cell.length_c   1.000
_cell.angle_alpha   90.00
_cell.angle_beta   90.00
_cell.angle_gamma   90.00
#
_symmetry.space_group_name_H-M   'P 1'
#
loop_
_entity.id
_entity.type
_entity.pdbx_description
1 polymer ?
#
loop_
_entity_poly.entity_id
_entity_poly.type
_entity_poly.pdbx_seq_one_letter_code
_entity_poly.pdbx_strand_id
1 'polypeptide(L)'
;MAESGTRPDEPERFPRQGNMSSKQDLIQWENTSVETCTILSWLGYGQEIIQARRDAYRELGKLLTAWECCGAYTYFITGSKGEGLSSFFESDQDIMVVNNRVFCLEDDVKSSAFPGEITVLRSLSRRSYHGHCRLLLERRGTTIHRQVNDAFCDDGYGRELLSSDLYVNNWSNEDLTEGIVQHERAGPSIPHTAHGNLHRDKVHALHYYCPNILSKWAARPRHWPPPEAVQRVVSLGAVLTPVGFKGSEYQHVEWRVCFNAGEMELISNLNDTQTKLYVLLKMIKNDVLHPRKKEVSSYTLKNIVLWMAENNPQASFHKKSILQWLHEALDALRVALITLELPYYMIPERNLMATSGLDREQQRTWISTITDMLHEGPRVILRLPKIRQCIVAHPEPLRWYSGRRIELELLWLMRMNRQVICSDENGEVDGTDAIWQALKRRRNEVLTDVGMRMIMEGSRVTNADAMDVRILM
;
A
#
# COMPACT_ATOMS: atom_id res chain seq x y z
N MET A 1 17.30 25.82 48.80
CA MET A 1 16.86 26.32 47.49
C MET A 1 16.60 25.10 46.62
N ALA A 2 15.34 24.77 46.36
CA ALA A 2 14.93 23.60 45.59
C ALA A 2 14.72 24.03 44.14
N GLU A 3 15.52 23.47 43.25
CA GLU A 3 15.30 23.63 41.81
C GLU A 3 14.16 22.74 41.36
N SER A 4 13.13 23.39 40.82
CA SER A 4 11.99 22.78 40.19
C SER A 4 12.37 22.26 38.79
N GLY A 5 12.49 20.95 38.63
CA GLY A 5 12.62 20.31 37.35
C GLY A 5 11.30 20.36 36.58
N THR A 6 11.27 21.08 35.48
CA THR A 6 10.20 21.05 34.51
C THR A 6 10.18 19.69 33.81
N ARG A 7 9.05 18.97 33.87
CA ARG A 7 8.78 17.76 33.09
C ARG A 7 8.69 18.16 31.60
N PRO A 8 9.21 17.32 30.68
CA PRO A 8 9.00 17.55 29.25
C PRO A 8 7.50 17.33 28.92
N ASP A 9 6.98 18.22 28.07
CA ASP A 9 5.62 18.26 27.60
C ASP A 9 5.18 16.90 27.01
N GLU A 10 4.10 16.34 27.58
CA GLU A 10 3.36 15.24 26.94
C GLU A 10 2.78 15.75 25.60
N PRO A 11 2.83 14.94 24.52
CA PRO A 11 2.17 15.31 23.28
C PRO A 11 0.66 15.46 23.54
N GLU A 12 0.10 16.60 23.14
CA GLU A 12 -1.30 16.93 23.29
C GLU A 12 -2.20 15.80 22.79
N ARG A 13 -3.01 15.27 23.70
CA ARG A 13 -4.04 14.27 23.41
C ARG A 13 -5.06 14.89 22.45
N PHE A 14 -5.33 14.20 21.34
CA PHE A 14 -6.45 14.53 20.46
C PHE A 14 -7.73 14.78 21.28
N PRO A 15 -8.50 15.84 20.97
CA PRO A 15 -9.68 16.20 21.75
C PRO A 15 -10.73 15.10 21.72
N ARG A 16 -11.17 14.68 22.91
CA ARG A 16 -12.25 13.71 23.09
C ARG A 16 -13.60 14.37 22.87
N GLN A 17 -14.47 13.70 22.12
CA GLN A 17 -15.93 13.76 22.07
C GLN A 17 -16.57 15.07 21.60
N GLY A 18 -16.97 15.09 20.32
CA GLY A 18 -18.13 15.86 19.88
C GLY A 18 -19.41 15.33 20.57
N ASN A 19 -20.24 16.22 21.11
CA ASN A 19 -21.49 15.93 21.81
C ASN A 19 -22.43 15.07 20.96
N MET A 20 -22.56 13.78 21.24
CA MET A 20 -23.71 12.96 20.82
C MET A 20 -24.89 13.32 21.72
N SER A 21 -25.88 14.00 21.17
CA SER A 21 -26.89 14.72 21.97
C SER A 21 -28.09 13.88 22.43
N SER A 22 -28.23 12.62 21.93
CA SER A 22 -29.32 11.74 22.37
C SER A 22 -28.97 10.24 22.31
N LYS A 23 -29.64 9.43 23.14
CA LYS A 23 -29.58 7.96 23.13
C LYS A 23 -30.04 7.41 21.77
N GLN A 24 -30.91 8.11 21.08
CA GLN A 24 -31.45 7.74 19.78
C GLN A 24 -30.40 7.90 18.65
N ASP A 25 -29.61 8.98 18.74
CA ASP A 25 -28.48 9.19 17.79
C ASP A 25 -27.45 8.07 17.93
N LEU A 26 -27.10 7.68 19.15
CA LEU A 26 -26.14 6.60 19.39
C LEU A 26 -26.61 5.28 18.76
N ILE A 27 -27.88 4.92 18.94
CA ILE A 27 -28.46 3.71 18.35
C ILE A 27 -28.41 3.77 16.81
N GLN A 28 -28.68 4.93 16.24
CA GLN A 28 -28.59 5.11 14.79
C GLN A 28 -27.15 4.91 14.28
N TRP A 29 -26.14 5.48 14.96
CA TRP A 29 -24.75 5.30 14.62
C TRP A 29 -24.34 3.82 14.67
N GLU A 30 -24.72 3.11 15.74
CA GLU A 30 -24.39 1.68 15.89
C GLU A 30 -25.03 0.80 14.81
N ASN A 31 -26.32 0.99 14.54
CA ASN A 31 -27.04 0.20 13.54
C ASN A 31 -26.48 0.43 12.14
N THR A 32 -26.28 1.68 11.74
CA THR A 32 -25.68 2.03 10.44
C THR A 32 -24.25 1.51 10.34
N SER A 33 -23.50 1.50 11.44
CA SER A 33 -22.15 0.91 11.48
C SER A 33 -22.14 -0.59 11.18
N VAL A 34 -23.06 -1.35 11.80
CA VAL A 34 -23.17 -2.81 11.59
C VAL A 34 -23.56 -3.11 10.14
N GLU A 35 -24.53 -2.38 9.59
CA GLU A 35 -24.96 -2.52 8.21
C GLU A 35 -23.83 -2.19 7.23
N THR A 36 -23.10 -1.11 7.45
CA THR A 36 -21.92 -0.73 6.66
C THR A 36 -20.85 -1.83 6.67
N CYS A 37 -20.56 -2.44 7.84
CA CYS A 37 -19.63 -3.56 7.93
C CYS A 37 -20.10 -4.77 7.11
N THR A 38 -21.39 -5.05 7.09
CA THR A 38 -21.99 -6.16 6.33
C THR A 38 -21.87 -5.90 4.83
N ILE A 39 -22.24 -4.70 4.38
CA ILE A 39 -22.12 -4.28 2.97
C ILE A 39 -20.66 -4.37 2.50
N LEU A 40 -19.70 -3.89 3.29
CA LEU A 40 -18.28 -4.00 2.95
C LEU A 40 -17.82 -5.45 2.80
N SER A 41 -18.32 -6.38 3.65
CA SER A 41 -18.02 -7.80 3.49
C SER A 41 -18.55 -8.35 2.17
N TRP A 42 -19.76 -7.98 1.77
CA TRP A 42 -20.36 -8.38 0.49
C TRP A 42 -19.71 -7.72 -0.74
N LEU A 43 -19.13 -6.54 -0.57
CA LEU A 43 -18.29 -5.88 -1.58
C LEU A 43 -16.89 -6.53 -1.75
N GLY A 44 -16.61 -7.62 -1.04
CA GLY A 44 -15.33 -8.33 -1.12
C GLY A 44 -14.25 -7.78 -0.20
N TYR A 45 -14.66 -7.15 0.93
CA TYR A 45 -13.75 -6.70 1.99
C TYR A 45 -13.99 -7.47 3.31
N GLY A 46 -14.45 -8.74 3.22
CA GLY A 46 -14.44 -9.69 4.32
C GLY A 46 -13.05 -10.27 4.54
N GLN A 47 -12.76 -10.73 5.77
CA GLN A 47 -11.43 -11.21 6.15
C GLN A 47 -10.94 -12.38 5.30
N GLU A 48 -11.82 -13.32 4.93
CA GLU A 48 -11.46 -14.51 4.14
C GLU A 48 -10.91 -14.15 2.76
N ILE A 49 -11.60 -13.29 2.02
CA ILE A 49 -11.14 -12.88 0.69
C ILE A 49 -9.90 -11.97 0.76
N ILE A 50 -9.80 -11.11 1.79
CA ILE A 50 -8.60 -10.31 2.03
C ILE A 50 -7.39 -11.22 2.28
N GLN A 51 -7.55 -12.27 3.09
CA GLN A 51 -6.49 -13.22 3.36
C GLN A 51 -6.13 -14.02 2.10
N ALA A 52 -7.09 -14.48 1.33
CA ALA A 52 -6.86 -15.17 0.07
C ALA A 52 -6.06 -14.32 -0.94
N ARG A 53 -6.37 -13.01 -1.03
CA ARG A 53 -5.58 -12.07 -1.85
C ARG A 53 -4.14 -11.95 -1.36
N ARG A 54 -3.94 -11.76 -0.05
CA ARG A 54 -2.60 -11.67 0.56
C ARG A 54 -1.78 -12.92 0.26
N ASP A 55 -2.37 -14.09 0.42
CA ASP A 55 -1.68 -15.35 0.19
C ASP A 55 -1.34 -15.55 -1.29
N ALA A 56 -2.28 -15.23 -2.20
CA ALA A 56 -2.05 -15.32 -3.64
C ALA A 56 -0.94 -14.36 -4.11
N TYR A 57 -0.93 -13.11 -3.66
CA TYR A 57 0.10 -12.14 -4.04
C TYR A 57 1.45 -12.41 -3.37
N ARG A 58 1.46 -12.96 -2.16
CA ARG A 58 2.69 -13.44 -1.51
C ARG A 58 3.29 -14.60 -2.30
N GLU A 59 2.45 -15.54 -2.74
CA GLU A 59 2.90 -16.67 -3.56
C GLU A 59 3.42 -16.20 -4.91
N LEU A 60 2.74 -15.26 -5.57
CA LEU A 60 3.23 -14.66 -6.80
C LEU A 60 4.65 -14.08 -6.62
N GLY A 61 4.90 -13.35 -5.54
CA GLY A 61 6.24 -12.81 -5.24
C GLY A 61 7.30 -13.90 -5.12
N LYS A 62 6.99 -15.03 -4.47
CA LYS A 62 7.89 -16.18 -4.37
C LYS A 62 8.14 -16.84 -5.73
N LEU A 63 7.09 -17.02 -6.53
CA LEU A 63 7.20 -17.61 -7.87
C LEU A 63 8.08 -16.75 -8.77
N LEU A 64 7.89 -15.43 -8.77
CA LEU A 64 8.72 -14.49 -9.53
C LEU A 64 10.17 -14.51 -9.04
N THR A 65 10.40 -14.61 -7.73
CA THR A 65 11.76 -14.74 -7.16
C THR A 65 12.41 -16.04 -7.56
N ALA A 66 11.66 -17.15 -7.57
CA ALA A 66 12.18 -18.46 -7.98
C ALA A 66 12.48 -18.55 -9.47
N TRP A 67 11.75 -17.81 -10.29
CA TRP A 67 12.02 -17.73 -11.73
C TRP A 67 13.32 -16.98 -12.04
N GLU A 68 13.75 -16.10 -11.16
CA GLU A 68 15.05 -15.44 -11.23
C GLU A 68 16.16 -16.41 -10.83
N CYS A 69 16.65 -17.21 -11.80
CA CYS A 69 17.57 -18.35 -11.59
C CYS A 69 18.88 -18.01 -10.86
N CYS A 70 19.33 -16.74 -10.84
CA CYS A 70 20.61 -16.36 -10.26
C CYS A 70 20.54 -15.84 -8.82
N GLY A 71 19.34 -15.76 -8.21
CA GLY A 71 19.14 -15.28 -6.85
C GLY A 71 19.59 -13.83 -6.60
N ALA A 72 19.77 -13.04 -7.68
CA ALA A 72 20.22 -11.66 -7.61
C ALA A 72 19.15 -10.72 -7.09
N TYR A 73 17.88 -11.08 -7.24
CA TYR A 73 16.74 -10.24 -6.87
C TYR A 73 15.68 -11.02 -6.11
N THR A 74 14.98 -10.31 -5.22
CA THR A 74 13.78 -10.80 -4.52
C THR A 74 12.60 -9.94 -4.91
N TYR A 75 11.49 -10.57 -5.27
CA TYR A 75 10.25 -9.90 -5.72
C TYR A 75 9.20 -9.89 -4.63
N PHE A 76 8.61 -8.72 -4.38
CA PHE A 76 7.49 -8.55 -3.45
C PHE A 76 6.35 -7.83 -4.17
N ILE A 77 5.13 -8.35 -4.03
CA ILE A 77 3.94 -7.58 -4.39
C ILE A 77 3.56 -6.70 -3.20
N THR A 78 3.51 -5.40 -3.41
CA THR A 78 3.26 -4.38 -2.39
C THR A 78 1.98 -3.60 -2.66
N GLY A 79 1.78 -2.49 -1.97
CA GLY A 79 0.62 -1.64 -2.15
C GLY A 79 -0.70 -2.32 -1.81
N SER A 80 -1.79 -1.83 -2.36
CA SER A 80 -3.14 -2.32 -2.07
C SER A 80 -3.37 -3.79 -2.44
N LYS A 81 -2.65 -4.31 -3.45
CA LYS A 81 -2.68 -5.72 -3.84
C LYS A 81 -2.03 -6.60 -2.78
N GLY A 82 -0.78 -6.28 -2.40
CA GLY A 82 -0.05 -7.03 -1.37
C GLY A 82 -0.73 -6.97 0.00
N GLU A 83 -1.41 -5.87 0.31
CA GLU A 83 -2.23 -5.69 1.52
C GLU A 83 -3.57 -6.47 1.46
N GLY A 84 -3.97 -7.00 0.29
CA GLY A 84 -5.25 -7.69 0.08
C GLY A 84 -6.46 -6.75 0.03
N LEU A 85 -6.24 -5.44 -0.05
CA LEU A 85 -7.27 -4.38 0.09
C LEU A 85 -7.72 -3.77 -1.24
N SER A 86 -7.52 -4.51 -2.31
CA SER A 86 -7.97 -4.15 -3.64
C SER A 86 -8.36 -5.40 -4.41
N SER A 87 -9.49 -5.35 -5.10
CA SER A 87 -9.96 -6.41 -5.99
C SER A 87 -9.02 -6.56 -7.21
N PHE A 88 -9.11 -7.68 -7.93
CA PHE A 88 -8.13 -8.07 -8.96
C PHE A 88 -7.89 -7.00 -10.04
N PHE A 89 -8.92 -6.28 -10.48
CA PHE A 89 -8.81 -5.22 -11.50
C PHE A 89 -8.94 -3.79 -10.93
N GLU A 90 -9.08 -3.62 -9.62
CA GLU A 90 -9.38 -2.32 -8.99
C GLU A 90 -8.18 -1.37 -8.92
N SER A 91 -6.95 -1.88 -8.91
CA SER A 91 -5.72 -1.07 -8.82
C SER A 91 -4.56 -1.71 -9.57
N ASP A 92 -3.52 -0.93 -9.82
CA ASP A 92 -2.25 -1.40 -10.37
C ASP A 92 -1.57 -2.41 -9.45
N GLN A 93 -0.67 -3.21 -10.00
CA GLN A 93 0.16 -4.15 -9.27
C GLN A 93 1.52 -3.53 -8.97
N ASP A 94 1.72 -3.12 -7.72
CA ASP A 94 3.01 -2.59 -7.26
C ASP A 94 4.00 -3.73 -7.01
N ILE A 95 5.08 -3.80 -7.78
CA ILE A 95 6.14 -4.82 -7.68
C ILE A 95 7.41 -4.18 -7.17
N MET A 96 7.87 -4.60 -6.00
CA MET A 96 9.19 -4.23 -5.48
C MET A 96 10.20 -5.31 -5.84
N VAL A 97 11.29 -4.91 -6.50
CA VAL A 97 12.42 -5.77 -6.88
C VAL A 97 13.63 -5.37 -6.05
N VAL A 98 14.01 -6.20 -5.10
CA VAL A 98 15.10 -5.89 -4.16
C VAL A 98 16.38 -6.61 -4.60
N ASN A 99 17.45 -5.85 -4.77
CA ASN A 99 18.76 -6.38 -5.15
C ASN A 99 19.43 -7.05 -3.95
N ASN A 100 19.71 -8.35 -4.07
CA ASN A 100 20.32 -9.17 -3.01
C ASN A 100 21.85 -9.04 -2.93
N ARG A 101 22.50 -8.34 -3.88
CA ARG A 101 23.96 -8.16 -3.94
C ARG A 101 24.43 -6.79 -3.48
N VAL A 102 23.50 -5.92 -3.05
CA VAL A 102 23.78 -4.57 -2.56
C VAL A 102 23.10 -4.36 -1.22
N PHE A 103 23.88 -4.05 -0.19
CA PHE A 103 23.37 -3.74 1.14
C PHE A 103 23.78 -2.34 1.57
N CYS A 104 22.80 -1.60 2.05
CA CYS A 104 22.98 -0.26 2.57
C CYS A 104 22.94 -0.33 4.12
N LEU A 105 23.88 0.33 4.77
CA LEU A 105 24.06 0.27 6.23
C LEU A 105 23.84 1.63 6.85
N GLU A 106 23.20 1.65 8.01
CA GLU A 106 23.14 2.83 8.89
C GLU A 106 24.54 3.16 9.47
N ASP A 107 24.79 4.42 9.88
CA ASP A 107 26.12 4.95 10.19
C ASP A 107 26.95 4.06 11.13
N ASP A 108 26.38 3.47 12.17
CA ASP A 108 27.11 2.75 13.21
C ASP A 108 27.25 1.24 12.95
N VAL A 109 26.79 0.73 11.81
CA VAL A 109 26.81 -0.69 11.48
C VAL A 109 28.13 -1.07 10.81
N LYS A 110 28.78 -2.14 11.33
CA LYS A 110 30.06 -2.63 10.77
C LYS A 110 29.84 -3.40 9.47
N SER A 111 30.56 -3.04 8.41
CA SER A 111 30.51 -3.69 7.10
C SER A 111 31.19 -5.06 7.05
N SER A 112 32.08 -5.35 8.02
CA SER A 112 32.82 -6.61 8.10
C SER A 112 31.94 -7.86 8.30
N ALA A 113 30.67 -7.68 8.67
CA ALA A 113 29.71 -8.78 8.80
C ALA A 113 29.18 -9.33 7.46
N PHE A 114 29.41 -8.62 6.35
CA PHE A 114 28.88 -8.99 5.04
C PHE A 114 29.92 -9.70 4.15
N PRO A 115 29.53 -10.72 3.39
CA PRO A 115 30.41 -11.44 2.45
C PRO A 115 31.09 -10.52 1.44
N GLY A 116 32.24 -10.94 0.89
CA GLY A 116 33.05 -10.15 -0.04
C GLY A 116 32.37 -9.88 -1.39
N GLU A 117 31.44 -10.74 -1.79
CA GLU A 117 30.64 -10.61 -3.02
C GLU A 117 29.62 -9.48 -2.97
N ILE A 118 29.23 -9.06 -1.76
CA ILE A 118 28.22 -8.03 -1.53
C ILE A 118 28.85 -6.64 -1.64
N THR A 119 28.23 -5.79 -2.43
CA THR A 119 28.53 -4.34 -2.42
C THR A 119 27.91 -3.69 -1.20
N VAL A 120 28.71 -2.96 -0.43
CA VAL A 120 28.26 -2.28 0.79
C VAL A 120 28.29 -0.79 0.59
N LEU A 121 27.16 -0.15 0.89
CA LEU A 121 26.96 1.29 0.85
C LEU A 121 26.69 1.83 2.25
N ARG A 122 27.23 3.01 2.57
CA ARG A 122 26.96 3.73 3.82
C ARG A 122 25.89 4.78 3.61
N SER A 123 24.83 4.77 4.43
CA SER A 123 23.81 5.81 4.38
C SER A 123 24.28 7.08 5.09
N LEU A 124 24.15 8.22 4.45
CA LEU A 124 24.43 9.55 4.98
C LEU A 124 23.11 10.29 5.22
N SER A 125 22.52 10.11 6.40
CA SER A 125 21.19 10.66 6.74
C SER A 125 21.26 12.08 7.29
N ARG A 126 22.37 12.48 7.93
CA ARG A 126 22.50 13.76 8.67
C ARG A 126 22.31 15.03 7.84
N ARG A 127 22.43 14.95 6.51
CA ARG A 127 22.29 16.07 5.57
C ARG A 127 21.15 15.87 4.56
N SER A 128 20.25 14.96 4.85
CA SER A 128 19.08 14.68 4.04
C SER A 128 17.80 14.93 4.85
N TYR A 129 16.67 15.10 4.17
CA TYR A 129 15.36 15.19 4.82
C TYR A 129 15.04 13.89 5.56
N HIS A 130 14.32 13.97 6.68
CA HIS A 130 13.96 12.81 7.48
C HIS A 130 13.36 11.67 6.63
N GLY A 131 13.88 10.46 6.81
CA GLY A 131 13.50 9.31 6.01
C GLY A 131 14.11 9.27 4.60
N HIS A 132 15.13 10.12 4.33
CA HIS A 132 15.97 10.07 3.13
C HIS A 132 17.45 10.01 3.52
N CYS A 133 18.27 9.50 2.62
CA CYS A 133 19.72 9.44 2.78
C CYS A 133 20.41 9.48 1.43
N ARG A 134 21.71 9.80 1.43
CA ARG A 134 22.61 9.57 0.29
C ARG A 134 23.42 8.32 0.55
N LEU A 135 23.85 7.61 -0.50
CA LEU A 135 24.53 6.32 -0.39
C LEU A 135 25.97 6.45 -0.86
N LEU A 136 26.91 6.36 0.08
CA LEU A 136 28.33 6.39 -0.19
C LEU A 136 28.87 4.97 -0.37
N LEU A 137 29.67 4.71 -1.39
CA LEU A 137 30.35 3.43 -1.58
C LEU A 137 31.37 3.22 -0.46
N GLU A 138 31.19 2.13 0.31
CA GLU A 138 32.15 1.71 1.33
C GLU A 138 33.02 0.54 0.84
N ARG A 139 32.39 -0.44 0.19
CA ARG A 139 33.07 -1.60 -0.38
C ARG A 139 32.37 -2.10 -1.63
N ARG A 140 33.10 -2.21 -2.73
CA ARG A 140 32.58 -2.80 -3.96
C ARG A 140 32.66 -4.33 -3.87
N GLY A 141 31.53 -5.01 -4.13
CA GLY A 141 31.47 -6.46 -4.21
C GLY A 141 32.08 -6.99 -5.52
N THR A 142 32.45 -8.27 -5.51
CA THR A 142 33.05 -8.92 -6.70
C THR A 142 32.07 -9.16 -7.83
N THR A 143 30.74 -9.15 -7.54
CA THR A 143 29.66 -9.40 -8.51
C THR A 143 28.65 -8.26 -8.52
N ILE A 144 29.08 -7.07 -8.94
CA ILE A 144 28.18 -5.91 -9.05
C ILE A 144 27.47 -5.94 -10.41
N HIS A 145 26.16 -5.74 -10.40
CA HIS A 145 25.35 -5.66 -11.61
C HIS A 145 25.64 -4.36 -12.37
N ARG A 146 25.64 -4.40 -13.71
CA ARG A 146 25.97 -3.25 -14.54
C ARG A 146 25.11 -2.03 -14.21
N GLN A 147 23.78 -2.18 -14.05
CA GLN A 147 22.87 -1.10 -13.74
C GLN A 147 23.19 -0.37 -12.42
N VAL A 148 23.75 -1.09 -11.44
CA VAL A 148 24.25 -0.51 -10.19
C VAL A 148 25.58 0.18 -10.42
N ASN A 149 26.52 -0.50 -11.12
CA ASN A 149 27.86 0.01 -11.36
C ASN A 149 27.86 1.34 -12.13
N ASP A 150 27.03 1.42 -13.17
CA ASP A 150 26.92 2.59 -14.04
C ASP A 150 26.10 3.74 -13.41
N ALA A 151 25.58 3.56 -12.19
CA ALA A 151 24.85 4.55 -11.44
C ALA A 151 25.70 5.30 -10.38
N PHE A 152 26.99 4.96 -10.24
CA PHE A 152 27.88 5.70 -9.36
C PHE A 152 28.29 7.05 -9.98
N CYS A 153 28.39 8.06 -9.13
CA CYS A 153 28.86 9.42 -9.48
C CYS A 153 29.80 9.95 -8.39
N ASP A 154 30.68 10.90 -8.75
CA ASP A 154 31.56 11.58 -7.79
C ASP A 154 30.77 12.54 -6.91
N ASP A 155 31.10 12.61 -5.60
CA ASP A 155 30.48 13.52 -4.63
C ASP A 155 31.13 14.91 -4.61
N GLY A 156 32.10 15.17 -5.50
CA GLY A 156 32.91 16.39 -5.56
C GLY A 156 34.13 16.39 -4.62
N TYR A 157 34.35 15.29 -3.89
CA TYR A 157 35.49 15.09 -2.98
C TYR A 157 36.27 13.81 -3.27
N GLY A 158 36.07 13.22 -4.47
CA GLY A 158 36.73 11.99 -4.88
C GLY A 158 36.16 10.71 -4.26
N ARG A 159 34.90 10.75 -3.74
CA ARG A 159 34.20 9.58 -3.22
C ARG A 159 33.00 9.26 -4.14
N GLU A 160 32.65 7.98 -4.22
CA GLU A 160 31.55 7.51 -5.07
C GLU A 160 30.21 7.47 -4.32
N LEU A 161 29.21 8.20 -4.84
CA LEU A 161 27.80 8.13 -4.41
C LEU A 161 27.00 7.31 -5.42
N LEU A 162 26.03 6.54 -4.96
CA LEU A 162 25.07 5.89 -5.83
C LEU A 162 23.90 6.86 -6.14
N SER A 163 23.82 7.31 -7.39
CA SER A 163 22.76 8.20 -7.86
C SER A 163 21.46 7.45 -8.02
N SER A 164 20.39 7.95 -7.36
CA SER A 164 19.05 7.39 -7.50
C SER A 164 18.48 7.58 -8.90
N ASP A 165 18.76 8.71 -9.54
CA ASP A 165 18.28 9.00 -10.89
C ASP A 165 18.98 8.15 -11.95
N LEU A 166 20.30 8.04 -11.91
CA LEU A 166 21.04 7.15 -12.83
C LEU A 166 20.60 5.68 -12.63
N TYR A 167 20.42 5.27 -11.38
CA TYR A 167 19.99 3.91 -11.08
C TYR A 167 18.63 3.57 -11.72
N VAL A 168 17.61 4.43 -11.58
CA VAL A 168 16.31 4.19 -12.22
C VAL A 168 16.40 4.27 -13.74
N ASN A 169 17.16 5.22 -14.28
CA ASN A 169 17.32 5.36 -15.73
C ASN A 169 17.97 4.13 -16.37
N ASN A 170 18.97 3.54 -15.69
CA ASN A 170 19.61 2.31 -16.16
C ASN A 170 18.64 1.12 -16.24
N TRP A 171 17.66 1.03 -15.32
CA TRP A 171 16.61 0.02 -15.36
C TRP A 171 15.49 0.34 -16.37
N SER A 172 15.22 1.62 -16.62
CA SER A 172 14.18 2.04 -17.58
C SER A 172 14.60 1.80 -19.04
N ASN A 173 15.88 1.62 -19.31
CA ASN A 173 16.43 1.41 -20.65
C ASN A 173 16.62 -0.07 -21.02
N GLU A 174 16.08 -0.99 -20.21
CA GLU A 174 16.12 -2.42 -20.54
C GLU A 174 15.17 -2.76 -21.69
N ASP A 175 15.58 -3.71 -22.54
CA ASP A 175 14.74 -4.21 -23.63
C ASP A 175 13.49 -4.88 -23.07
N LEU A 176 12.34 -4.48 -23.59
CA LEU A 176 11.04 -5.03 -23.19
C LEU A 176 10.69 -6.26 -24.02
N THR A 177 10.09 -7.24 -23.38
CA THR A 177 9.47 -8.37 -24.07
C THR A 177 8.25 -7.95 -24.88
N GLU A 178 7.94 -8.66 -25.95
CA GLU A 178 6.78 -8.42 -26.79
C GLU A 178 5.47 -8.39 -25.97
N GLY A 179 4.59 -7.45 -26.29
CA GLY A 179 3.31 -7.27 -25.58
C GLY A 179 3.39 -6.46 -24.28
N ILE A 180 4.56 -5.92 -23.91
CA ILE A 180 4.72 -4.99 -22.78
C ILE A 180 4.90 -3.56 -23.32
N VAL A 181 4.09 -2.63 -22.82
CA VAL A 181 4.21 -1.19 -23.11
C VAL A 181 4.68 -0.49 -21.84
N GLN A 182 5.86 0.11 -21.90
CA GLN A 182 6.36 0.96 -20.83
C GLN A 182 5.82 2.38 -20.97
N HIS A 183 5.50 2.97 -19.83
CA HIS A 183 5.02 4.34 -19.73
C HIS A 183 6.10 5.26 -19.13
N GLU A 184 5.84 6.56 -19.16
CA GLU A 184 6.73 7.54 -18.56
C GLU A 184 6.93 7.26 -17.06
N ARG A 185 8.17 7.42 -16.61
CA ARG A 185 8.59 7.20 -15.22
C ARG A 185 7.77 8.03 -14.24
N ALA A 186 7.29 7.41 -13.18
CA ALA A 186 6.55 8.04 -12.08
C ALA A 186 7.33 7.96 -10.77
N GLY A 187 8.21 8.93 -10.52
CA GLY A 187 9.11 8.89 -9.36
C GLY A 187 10.07 7.69 -9.42
N PRO A 188 10.07 6.77 -8.43
CA PRO A 188 10.90 5.57 -8.44
C PRO A 188 10.32 4.43 -9.28
N SER A 189 9.06 4.56 -9.72
CA SER A 189 8.34 3.52 -10.45
C SER A 189 8.63 3.58 -11.94
N ILE A 190 8.78 2.40 -12.54
CA ILE A 190 8.81 2.14 -13.99
C ILE A 190 7.46 1.50 -14.34
N PRO A 191 6.46 2.31 -14.74
CA PRO A 191 5.12 1.80 -15.03
C PRO A 191 5.12 1.06 -16.37
N HIS A 192 4.40 -0.06 -16.44
CA HIS A 192 4.17 -0.77 -17.68
C HIS A 192 2.82 -1.44 -17.72
N THR A 193 2.32 -1.66 -18.92
CA THR A 193 1.09 -2.41 -19.17
C THR A 193 1.41 -3.68 -19.92
N ALA A 194 1.04 -4.83 -19.35
CA ALA A 194 1.16 -6.13 -20.00
C ALA A 194 -0.19 -6.58 -20.55
N HIS A 195 -0.19 -7.10 -21.79
CA HIS A 195 -1.39 -7.65 -22.47
C HIS A 195 -2.61 -6.70 -22.46
N GLY A 196 -2.37 -5.40 -22.51
CA GLY A 196 -3.40 -4.36 -22.64
C GLY A 196 -4.21 -4.02 -21.38
N ASN A 197 -4.21 -4.88 -20.34
CA ASN A 197 -5.10 -4.73 -19.18
C ASN A 197 -4.42 -4.82 -17.81
N LEU A 198 -3.18 -5.29 -17.73
CA LEU A 198 -2.46 -5.46 -16.47
C LEU A 198 -1.47 -4.33 -16.26
N HIS A 199 -1.87 -3.33 -15.51
CA HIS A 199 -0.99 -2.23 -15.13
C HIS A 199 -0.10 -2.66 -13.96
N ARG A 200 1.20 -2.45 -14.11
CA ARG A 200 2.22 -2.81 -13.12
C ARG A 200 3.17 -1.65 -12.90
N ASP A 201 3.46 -1.39 -11.64
CA ASP A 201 4.43 -0.41 -11.18
C ASP A 201 5.64 -1.12 -10.60
N LYS A 202 6.76 -1.18 -11.34
CA LYS A 202 7.98 -1.84 -10.89
C LYS A 202 8.91 -0.82 -10.24
N VAL A 203 9.39 -1.12 -9.01
CA VAL A 203 10.35 -0.31 -8.27
C VAL A 203 11.56 -1.17 -7.91
N HIS A 204 12.73 -0.78 -8.40
CA HIS A 204 14.01 -1.42 -8.03
C HIS A 204 14.54 -0.79 -6.74
N ALA A 205 14.76 -1.61 -5.71
CA ALA A 205 15.14 -1.18 -4.37
C ALA A 205 16.40 -1.88 -3.88
N LEU A 206 17.00 -1.37 -2.81
CA LEU A 206 18.19 -1.92 -2.17
C LEU A 206 17.86 -2.29 -0.71
N HIS A 207 18.48 -3.37 -0.21
CA HIS A 207 18.37 -3.71 1.21
C HIS A 207 18.94 -2.61 2.10
N TYR A 208 18.23 -2.26 3.18
CA TYR A 208 18.69 -1.29 4.16
C TYR A 208 18.65 -1.86 5.57
N TYR A 209 19.82 -2.02 6.16
CA TYR A 209 19.98 -2.44 7.54
C TYR A 209 20.05 -1.21 8.44
N CYS A 210 18.95 -0.91 9.15
CA CYS A 210 18.75 0.31 9.94
C CYS A 210 18.24 0.01 11.36
N PRO A 211 19.07 -0.64 12.20
CA PRO A 211 18.68 -1.07 13.53
C PRO A 211 18.27 0.09 14.45
N ASN A 212 18.88 1.27 14.32
CA ASN A 212 18.57 2.41 15.18
C ASN A 212 17.16 2.96 14.90
N ILE A 213 16.78 3.07 13.62
CA ILE A 213 15.42 3.52 13.25
C ILE A 213 14.38 2.52 13.75
N LEU A 214 14.60 1.22 13.51
CA LEU A 214 13.68 0.17 13.91
C LEU A 214 13.57 0.02 15.44
N SER A 215 14.69 0.16 16.17
CA SER A 215 14.69 0.14 17.64
C SER A 215 13.90 1.30 18.24
N LYS A 216 14.06 2.52 17.69
CA LYS A 216 13.26 3.68 18.10
C LYS A 216 11.76 3.45 17.88
N TRP A 217 11.39 2.92 16.70
CA TRP A 217 10.01 2.59 16.40
C TRP A 217 9.48 1.50 17.35
N ALA A 218 10.24 0.44 17.60
CA ALA A 218 9.86 -0.68 18.46
C ALA A 218 9.67 -0.28 19.94
N ALA A 219 10.45 0.70 20.42
CA ALA A 219 10.42 1.16 21.80
C ALA A 219 9.24 2.07 22.15
N ARG A 220 8.43 2.52 21.17
CA ARG A 220 7.28 3.40 21.45
C ARG A 220 6.24 2.68 22.31
N PRO A 221 5.67 3.34 23.35
CA PRO A 221 4.51 2.82 24.07
C PRO A 221 3.30 2.75 23.17
N ARG A 222 2.53 1.65 23.23
CA ARG A 222 1.45 1.39 22.26
C ARG A 222 0.38 0.43 22.77
N HIS A 223 -0.84 0.57 22.25
CA HIS A 223 -1.90 -0.42 22.39
C HIS A 223 -1.82 -1.49 21.29
N TRP A 224 -1.23 -1.16 20.15
CA TRP A 224 -1.10 -1.96 18.95
C TRP A 224 0.15 -1.50 18.15
N PRO A 225 0.84 -2.36 17.38
CA PRO A 225 0.62 -3.81 17.20
C PRO A 225 1.09 -4.62 18.40
N PRO A 226 0.69 -5.92 18.50
CA PRO A 226 1.14 -6.79 19.56
C PRO A 226 2.66 -7.07 19.47
N PRO A 227 3.31 -7.44 20.58
CA PRO A 227 4.78 -7.61 20.63
C PRO A 227 5.35 -8.53 19.55
N GLU A 228 4.66 -9.60 19.22
CA GLU A 228 5.08 -10.56 18.19
C GLU A 228 5.10 -9.92 16.79
N ALA A 229 4.13 -9.05 16.50
CA ALA A 229 4.10 -8.30 15.24
C ALA A 229 5.21 -7.24 15.21
N VAL A 230 5.50 -6.58 16.34
CA VAL A 230 6.66 -5.66 16.46
C VAL A 230 7.95 -6.38 16.11
N GLN A 231 8.17 -7.58 16.68
CA GLN A 231 9.38 -8.38 16.40
C GLN A 231 9.48 -8.76 14.92
N ARG A 232 8.34 -9.18 14.29
CA ARG A 232 8.31 -9.50 12.87
C ARG A 232 8.62 -8.27 12.01
N VAL A 233 8.04 -7.10 12.29
CA VAL A 233 8.33 -5.86 11.56
C VAL A 233 9.82 -5.51 11.65
N VAL A 234 10.41 -5.61 12.84
CA VAL A 234 11.86 -5.36 13.03
C VAL A 234 12.70 -6.35 12.22
N SER A 235 12.32 -7.63 12.19
CA SER A 235 13.06 -8.67 11.43
C SER A 235 12.95 -8.50 9.91
N LEU A 236 11.87 -7.91 9.41
CA LEU A 236 11.66 -7.65 7.97
C LEU A 236 12.55 -6.51 7.45
N GLY A 237 13.05 -5.64 8.35
CA GLY A 237 13.96 -4.57 7.97
C GLY A 237 13.33 -3.48 7.10
N ALA A 238 14.18 -2.82 6.32
CA ALA A 238 13.80 -1.74 5.42
C ALA A 238 14.44 -1.91 4.04
N VAL A 239 13.94 -1.14 3.09
CA VAL A 239 14.55 -0.98 1.76
C VAL A 239 14.72 0.50 1.45
N LEU A 240 15.66 0.80 0.55
CA LEU A 240 15.84 2.13 -0.04
C LEU A 240 15.28 2.13 -1.44
N THR A 241 14.37 3.05 -1.71
CA THR A 241 13.83 3.28 -3.05
C THR A 241 14.50 4.50 -3.69
N PRO A 242 14.78 4.44 -5.01
CA PRO A 242 15.55 5.47 -5.71
C PRO A 242 14.68 6.72 -6.00
N VAL A 243 14.39 7.48 -4.96
CA VAL A 243 13.68 8.77 -5.07
C VAL A 243 14.13 9.71 -3.97
N GLY A 244 14.61 10.89 -4.37
CA GLY A 244 15.01 11.94 -3.45
C GLY A 244 13.83 12.76 -2.93
N PHE A 245 14.10 13.59 -1.94
CA PHE A 245 13.13 14.53 -1.40
C PHE A 245 12.86 15.64 -2.42
N LYS A 246 11.60 15.84 -2.76
CA LYS A 246 11.19 16.84 -3.75
C LYS A 246 11.56 18.25 -3.26
N GLY A 247 12.38 18.95 -4.03
CA GLY A 247 12.89 20.30 -3.70
C GLY A 247 14.26 20.28 -3.02
N SER A 248 14.87 19.12 -2.78
CA SER A 248 16.28 19.01 -2.39
C SER A 248 17.20 19.29 -3.59
N GLU A 249 18.28 20.01 -3.38
CA GLU A 249 19.37 20.20 -4.38
C GLU A 249 20.05 18.86 -4.72
N TYR A 250 19.98 17.88 -3.79
CA TYR A 250 20.58 16.55 -3.92
C TYR A 250 19.56 15.48 -4.31
N GLN A 251 18.36 15.87 -4.80
CA GLN A 251 17.28 14.95 -5.13
C GLN A 251 17.74 13.78 -6.01
N HIS A 252 18.66 14.02 -6.94
CA HIS A 252 19.17 13.04 -7.92
C HIS A 252 20.09 11.96 -7.30
N VAL A 253 20.59 12.14 -6.08
CA VAL A 253 21.44 11.18 -5.33
C VAL A 253 20.82 10.75 -4.00
N GLU A 254 19.65 11.23 -3.66
CA GLU A 254 18.95 10.85 -2.44
C GLU A 254 18.08 9.63 -2.65
N TRP A 255 17.98 8.82 -1.60
CA TRP A 255 17.21 7.59 -1.53
C TRP A 255 16.23 7.66 -0.37
N ARG A 256 15.02 7.17 -0.58
CA ARG A 256 13.97 7.16 0.44
C ARG A 256 13.93 5.84 1.18
N VAL A 257 13.91 5.92 2.51
CA VAL A 257 13.70 4.76 3.40
C VAL A 257 12.24 4.32 3.34
N CYS A 258 12.01 3.05 3.07
CA CYS A 258 10.69 2.43 2.97
C CYS A 258 10.62 1.14 3.78
N PHE A 259 9.49 0.92 4.45
CA PHE A 259 9.23 -0.27 5.28
C PHE A 259 8.08 -1.11 4.71
N ASN A 260 8.02 -1.28 3.39
CA ASN A 260 6.90 -1.92 2.70
C ASN A 260 6.52 -3.30 3.26
N ALA A 261 7.51 -4.16 3.54
CA ALA A 261 7.26 -5.48 4.13
C ALA A 261 6.72 -5.35 5.58
N GLY A 262 7.32 -4.46 6.38
CA GLY A 262 6.85 -4.16 7.73
C GLY A 262 5.44 -3.55 7.75
N GLU A 263 5.14 -2.63 6.84
CA GLU A 263 3.81 -2.04 6.70
C GLU A 263 2.75 -3.07 6.28
N MET A 264 3.08 -4.01 5.36
CA MET A 264 2.18 -5.12 5.03
C MET A 264 1.91 -6.01 6.24
N GLU A 265 2.94 -6.28 7.05
CA GLU A 265 2.78 -7.01 8.32
C GLU A 265 1.87 -6.24 9.28
N LEU A 266 2.05 -4.92 9.42
CA LEU A 266 1.16 -4.08 10.23
C LEU A 266 -0.29 -4.14 9.75
N ILE A 267 -0.53 -3.95 8.46
CA ILE A 267 -1.88 -4.02 7.88
C ILE A 267 -2.50 -5.41 8.06
N SER A 268 -1.70 -6.48 8.04
CA SER A 268 -2.22 -7.84 8.29
C SER A 268 -2.65 -8.07 9.74
N ASN A 269 -2.12 -7.30 10.67
CA ASN A 269 -2.45 -7.35 12.10
C ASN A 269 -3.59 -6.39 12.50
N LEU A 270 -4.15 -5.60 11.58
CA LEU A 270 -5.36 -4.83 11.83
C LEU A 270 -6.57 -5.77 11.99
N ASN A 271 -7.46 -5.44 12.92
CA ASN A 271 -8.72 -6.17 13.05
C ASN A 271 -9.70 -5.82 11.90
N ASP A 272 -10.82 -6.56 11.80
CA ASP A 272 -11.82 -6.39 10.74
C ASP A 272 -12.34 -4.95 10.64
N THR A 273 -12.59 -4.30 11.78
CA THR A 273 -13.10 -2.93 11.81
C THR A 273 -12.06 -1.91 11.35
N GLN A 274 -10.83 -2.03 11.79
CA GLN A 274 -9.71 -1.16 11.37
C GLN A 274 -9.42 -1.32 9.87
N THR A 275 -9.45 -2.54 9.38
CA THR A 275 -9.26 -2.85 7.95
C THR A 275 -10.38 -2.22 7.11
N LYS A 276 -11.63 -2.37 7.51
CA LYS A 276 -12.80 -1.78 6.83
C LYS A 276 -12.80 -0.25 6.93
N LEU A 277 -12.33 0.32 8.03
CA LEU A 277 -12.12 1.76 8.17
C LEU A 277 -11.15 2.28 7.11
N TYR A 278 -10.02 1.60 6.93
CA TYR A 278 -9.05 1.98 5.89
C TYR A 278 -9.64 1.88 4.48
N VAL A 279 -10.45 0.85 4.21
CA VAL A 279 -11.17 0.71 2.94
C VAL A 279 -12.15 1.87 2.72
N LEU A 280 -12.95 2.26 3.71
CA LEU A 280 -13.87 3.40 3.63
C LEU A 280 -13.12 4.70 3.31
N LEU A 281 -11.99 4.95 3.97
CA LEU A 281 -11.17 6.13 3.70
C LEU A 281 -10.63 6.12 2.25
N LYS A 282 -10.22 4.96 1.73
CA LYS A 282 -9.81 4.83 0.32
C LYS A 282 -10.97 5.14 -0.64
N MET A 283 -12.19 4.67 -0.35
CA MET A 283 -13.37 4.99 -1.14
C MET A 283 -13.66 6.50 -1.10
N ILE A 284 -13.63 7.13 0.08
CA ILE A 284 -13.84 8.58 0.21
C ILE A 284 -12.77 9.36 -0.57
N LYS A 285 -11.51 8.94 -0.49
CA LYS A 285 -10.44 9.57 -1.29
C LYS A 285 -10.74 9.49 -2.78
N ASN A 286 -11.16 8.32 -3.28
CA ASN A 286 -11.40 8.11 -4.70
C ASN A 286 -12.71 8.75 -5.17
N ASP A 287 -13.82 8.59 -4.41
CA ASP A 287 -15.17 8.91 -4.86
C ASP A 287 -15.64 10.31 -4.45
N VAL A 288 -14.97 10.97 -3.49
CA VAL A 288 -15.37 12.26 -2.94
C VAL A 288 -14.27 13.32 -3.10
N LEU A 289 -13.02 13.03 -2.69
CA LEU A 289 -11.93 14.00 -2.76
C LEU A 289 -11.29 14.10 -4.14
N HIS A 290 -11.26 13.03 -4.92
CA HIS A 290 -10.72 12.96 -6.29
C HIS A 290 -9.34 13.63 -6.45
N PRO A 291 -8.27 13.22 -5.73
CA PRO A 291 -6.96 13.87 -5.83
C PRO A 291 -6.38 13.73 -7.23
N ARG A 292 -6.00 14.84 -7.86
CA ARG A 292 -5.52 14.87 -9.26
C ARG A 292 -4.07 14.44 -9.40
N LYS A 293 -3.21 14.80 -8.42
CA LYS A 293 -1.76 14.61 -8.44
C LYS A 293 -1.24 13.77 -7.26
N LYS A 294 -2.08 12.92 -6.66
CA LYS A 294 -1.76 12.11 -5.47
C LYS A 294 -1.41 12.95 -4.21
N GLU A 295 -1.93 14.17 -4.10
CA GLU A 295 -1.71 15.09 -2.97
C GLU A 295 -2.13 14.47 -1.63
N VAL A 296 -3.25 13.75 -1.61
CA VAL A 296 -3.64 12.79 -0.56
C VAL A 296 -3.65 11.40 -1.17
N SER A 297 -2.73 10.57 -0.76
CA SER A 297 -2.59 9.20 -1.26
C SER A 297 -3.21 8.19 -0.31
N SER A 298 -3.41 6.94 -0.76
CA SER A 298 -3.78 5.83 0.13
C SER A 298 -2.75 5.63 1.24
N TYR A 299 -1.49 6.00 0.99
CA TYR A 299 -0.42 5.96 1.97
C TYR A 299 -0.64 6.96 3.13
N THR A 300 -1.11 8.18 2.83
CA THR A 300 -1.53 9.16 3.84
C THR A 300 -2.61 8.59 4.75
N LEU A 301 -3.65 7.99 4.16
CA LEU A 301 -4.76 7.38 4.89
C LEU A 301 -4.32 6.17 5.72
N LYS A 302 -3.43 5.34 5.18
CA LYS A 302 -2.81 4.22 5.91
C LYS A 302 -2.17 4.71 7.21
N ASN A 303 -1.37 5.76 7.14
CA ASN A 303 -0.69 6.31 8.31
C ASN A 303 -1.65 6.83 9.38
N ILE A 304 -2.76 7.48 8.99
CA ILE A 304 -3.81 7.87 9.94
C ILE A 304 -4.34 6.64 10.67
N VAL A 305 -4.70 5.56 9.94
CA VAL A 305 -5.25 4.34 10.56
C VAL A 305 -4.23 3.66 11.48
N LEU A 306 -2.95 3.59 11.09
CA LEU A 306 -1.90 3.00 11.92
C LEU A 306 -1.70 3.79 13.23
N TRP A 307 -1.69 5.13 13.18
CA TRP A 307 -1.65 5.97 14.38
C TRP A 307 -2.88 5.81 15.26
N MET A 308 -4.07 5.72 14.67
CA MET A 308 -5.30 5.45 15.44
C MET A 308 -5.25 4.09 16.12
N ALA A 309 -4.76 3.05 15.44
CA ALA A 309 -4.63 1.70 15.99
C ALA A 309 -3.61 1.67 17.15
N GLU A 310 -2.48 2.38 17.01
CA GLU A 310 -1.44 2.45 18.05
C GLU A 310 -1.92 3.17 19.32
N ASN A 311 -2.66 4.27 19.15
CA ASN A 311 -3.03 5.16 20.24
C ASN A 311 -4.31 4.76 20.99
N ASN A 312 -5.04 3.75 20.50
CA ASN A 312 -6.34 3.39 21.09
C ASN A 312 -6.43 1.88 21.42
N PRO A 313 -7.14 1.53 22.50
CA PRO A 313 -7.37 0.14 22.87
C PRO A 313 -8.05 -0.66 21.74
N GLN A 314 -7.56 -1.86 21.46
CA GLN A 314 -8.08 -2.67 20.37
C GLN A 314 -9.55 -3.07 20.56
N ALA A 315 -10.01 -3.21 21.79
CA ALA A 315 -11.41 -3.50 22.11
C ALA A 315 -12.40 -2.39 21.69
N SER A 316 -11.92 -1.16 21.47
CA SER A 316 -12.77 -0.06 21.00
C SER A 316 -13.08 -0.12 19.50
N PHE A 317 -12.31 -0.91 18.74
CA PHE A 317 -12.54 -1.13 17.29
C PHE A 317 -13.44 -2.34 17.07
N HIS A 318 -14.74 -2.14 17.06
CA HIS A 318 -15.74 -3.19 16.82
C HIS A 318 -16.79 -2.72 15.79
N LYS A 319 -17.59 -3.66 15.26
CA LYS A 319 -18.55 -3.38 14.17
C LYS A 319 -19.49 -2.20 14.43
N LYS A 320 -19.92 -2.00 15.67
CA LYS A 320 -20.82 -0.89 16.05
C LYS A 320 -20.13 0.48 16.08
N SER A 321 -18.80 0.53 16.12
CA SER A 321 -18.03 1.77 16.22
C SER A 321 -17.36 2.24 14.94
N ILE A 322 -17.52 1.55 13.79
CA ILE A 322 -16.76 1.87 12.56
C ILE A 322 -17.04 3.29 12.07
N LEU A 323 -18.28 3.77 12.13
CA LEU A 323 -18.59 5.13 11.68
C LEU A 323 -18.08 6.20 12.63
N GLN A 324 -18.01 5.91 13.92
CA GLN A 324 -17.33 6.79 14.88
C GLN A 324 -15.85 6.90 14.54
N TRP A 325 -15.18 5.77 14.30
CA TRP A 325 -13.77 5.77 13.88
C TRP A 325 -13.57 6.42 12.51
N LEU A 326 -14.54 6.31 11.61
CA LEU A 326 -14.50 7.04 10.33
C LEU A 326 -14.55 8.56 10.57
N HIS A 327 -15.40 9.02 11.49
CA HIS A 327 -15.48 10.42 11.87
C HIS A 327 -14.14 10.92 12.44
N GLU A 328 -13.54 10.18 13.39
CA GLU A 328 -12.23 10.51 13.96
C GLU A 328 -11.11 10.53 12.89
N ALA A 329 -11.11 9.57 11.96
CA ALA A 329 -10.14 9.52 10.87
C ALA A 329 -10.29 10.67 9.87
N LEU A 330 -11.54 11.08 9.58
CA LEU A 330 -11.81 12.25 8.73
C LEU A 330 -11.38 13.55 9.42
N ASP A 331 -11.58 13.67 10.73
CA ASP A 331 -11.09 14.82 11.48
C ASP A 331 -9.57 14.88 11.51
N ALA A 332 -8.91 13.75 11.73
CA ALA A 332 -7.44 13.65 11.65
C ALA A 332 -6.91 14.05 10.25
N LEU A 333 -7.60 13.64 9.18
CA LEU A 333 -7.25 14.06 7.82
C LEU A 333 -7.47 15.57 7.64
N ARG A 334 -8.57 16.11 8.15
CA ARG A 334 -8.87 17.56 8.13
C ARG A 334 -7.78 18.36 8.84
N VAL A 335 -7.37 17.93 10.03
CA VAL A 335 -6.27 18.55 10.78
C VAL A 335 -4.96 18.48 9.97
N ALA A 336 -4.61 17.32 9.41
CA ALA A 336 -3.42 17.17 8.57
C ALA A 336 -3.43 18.11 7.35
N LEU A 337 -4.61 18.35 6.75
CA LEU A 337 -4.76 19.31 5.64
C LEU A 337 -4.64 20.76 6.10
N ILE A 338 -5.11 21.10 7.29
CA ILE A 338 -5.01 22.46 7.85
C ILE A 338 -3.56 22.79 8.22
N THR A 339 -2.91 21.89 8.94
CA THR A 339 -1.55 22.09 9.47
C THR A 339 -0.46 21.81 8.45
N LEU A 340 -0.77 21.05 7.39
CA LEU A 340 0.17 20.44 6.45
C LEU A 340 1.21 19.56 7.16
N GLU A 341 0.78 18.90 8.24
CA GLU A 341 1.60 17.99 9.05
C GLU A 341 0.89 16.64 9.22
N LEU A 342 1.62 15.58 8.91
CA LEU A 342 1.25 14.19 9.20
C LEU A 342 2.53 13.38 9.41
N PRO A 343 2.85 13.01 10.64
CA PRO A 343 4.01 12.18 10.93
C PRO A 343 3.92 10.81 10.25
N TYR A 344 5.02 10.39 9.62
CA TYR A 344 5.12 9.03 9.11
C TYR A 344 5.19 8.02 10.26
N TYR A 345 4.39 6.97 10.19
CA TYR A 345 4.24 6.00 11.27
C TYR A 345 5.56 5.31 11.69
N MET A 346 6.43 4.98 10.74
CA MET A 346 7.72 4.34 11.04
C MET A 346 8.81 5.34 11.46
N ILE A 347 8.79 6.56 10.92
CA ILE A 347 9.74 7.64 11.19
C ILE A 347 8.94 8.92 11.47
N PRO A 348 8.55 9.21 12.72
CA PRO A 348 7.67 10.34 13.05
C PRO A 348 8.20 11.71 12.62
N GLU A 349 9.52 11.88 12.56
CA GLU A 349 10.17 13.11 12.12
C GLU A 349 9.95 13.40 10.63
N ARG A 350 9.55 12.39 9.84
CA ARG A 350 9.21 12.55 8.43
C ARG A 350 7.75 13.01 8.29
N ASN A 351 7.55 14.23 7.81
CA ASN A 351 6.22 14.76 7.50
C ASN A 351 5.74 14.30 6.12
N LEU A 352 4.64 13.54 6.04
CA LEU A 352 4.07 13.04 4.79
C LEU A 352 3.38 14.13 3.95
N MET A 353 3.04 15.27 4.55
CA MET A 353 2.40 16.40 3.87
C MET A 353 3.42 17.40 3.29
N ALA A 354 4.70 17.33 3.66
CA ALA A 354 5.73 18.30 3.29
C ALA A 354 5.89 18.50 1.77
N THR A 355 5.58 17.48 0.97
CA THR A 355 5.72 17.52 -0.50
C THR A 355 4.44 17.13 -1.22
N SER A 356 3.28 17.29 -0.58
CA SER A 356 1.98 16.91 -1.15
C SER A 356 1.66 17.64 -2.45
N GLY A 357 2.24 18.84 -2.68
CA GLY A 357 1.94 19.65 -3.85
C GLY A 357 0.51 20.18 -3.85
N LEU A 358 -0.13 20.21 -2.69
CA LEU A 358 -1.49 20.67 -2.50
C LEU A 358 -1.55 22.20 -2.71
N ASP A 359 -2.33 22.65 -3.67
CA ASP A 359 -2.59 24.07 -3.84
C ASP A 359 -3.62 24.59 -2.84
N ARG A 360 -3.65 25.89 -2.60
CA ARG A 360 -4.49 26.53 -1.58
C ARG A 360 -6.00 26.40 -1.85
N GLU A 361 -6.41 26.40 -3.10
CA GLU A 361 -7.83 26.28 -3.47
C GLU A 361 -8.32 24.87 -3.22
N GLN A 362 -7.57 23.87 -3.65
CA GLN A 362 -7.87 22.46 -3.42
C GLN A 362 -7.85 22.12 -1.92
N GLN A 363 -6.89 22.65 -1.17
CA GLN A 363 -6.83 22.53 0.29
C GLN A 363 -8.12 23.02 0.96
N ARG A 364 -8.56 24.24 0.63
CA ARG A 364 -9.80 24.81 1.15
C ARG A 364 -11.02 23.98 0.79
N THR A 365 -11.13 23.56 -0.46
CA THR A 365 -12.21 22.72 -0.96
C THR A 365 -12.30 21.40 -0.18
N TRP A 366 -11.18 20.72 0.02
CA TRP A 366 -11.17 19.46 0.77
C TRP A 366 -11.47 19.65 2.25
N ILE A 367 -10.94 20.69 2.88
CA ILE A 367 -11.26 21.01 4.28
C ILE A 367 -12.76 21.27 4.42
N SER A 368 -13.38 22.05 3.53
CA SER A 368 -14.83 22.26 3.52
C SER A 368 -15.60 20.97 3.33
N THR A 369 -15.24 20.18 2.30
CA THR A 369 -15.88 18.90 2.00
C THR A 369 -15.82 17.92 3.18
N ILE A 370 -14.66 17.81 3.85
CA ILE A 370 -14.50 16.95 5.02
C ILE A 370 -15.32 17.50 6.20
N THR A 371 -15.38 18.82 6.37
CA THR A 371 -16.18 19.45 7.41
C THR A 371 -17.68 19.14 7.21
N ASP A 372 -18.17 19.20 5.97
CA ASP A 372 -19.54 18.81 5.64
C ASP A 372 -19.80 17.32 5.96
N MET A 373 -18.84 16.43 5.61
CA MET A 373 -18.93 15.01 5.94
C MET A 373 -19.00 14.75 7.44
N LEU A 374 -18.24 15.51 8.24
CA LEU A 374 -18.28 15.42 9.70
C LEU A 374 -19.65 15.84 10.26
N HIS A 375 -20.28 16.86 9.69
CA HIS A 375 -21.63 17.30 10.06
C HIS A 375 -22.74 16.33 9.65
N GLU A 376 -22.55 15.59 8.54
CA GLU A 376 -23.51 14.58 8.07
C GLU A 376 -23.60 13.35 8.98
N GLY A 377 -22.57 13.11 9.80
CA GLY A 377 -22.51 11.96 10.69
C GLY A 377 -22.62 10.64 9.92
N PRO A 378 -23.49 9.68 10.33
CA PRO A 378 -23.61 8.38 9.68
C PRO A 378 -24.02 8.44 8.20
N ARG A 379 -24.66 9.54 7.77
CA ARG A 379 -25.10 9.70 6.37
C ARG A 379 -23.95 9.86 5.39
N VAL A 380 -22.73 10.11 5.88
CA VAL A 380 -21.51 10.24 5.05
C VAL A 380 -21.31 9.04 4.11
N ILE A 381 -21.71 7.82 4.51
CA ILE A 381 -21.59 6.62 3.67
C ILE A 381 -22.43 6.70 2.39
N LEU A 382 -23.49 7.53 2.38
CA LEU A 382 -24.34 7.72 1.21
C LEU A 382 -23.65 8.58 0.13
N ARG A 383 -22.52 9.19 0.41
CA ARG A 383 -21.68 9.82 -0.61
C ARG A 383 -20.96 8.78 -1.49
N LEU A 384 -20.84 7.52 -1.01
CA LEU A 384 -20.12 6.45 -1.70
C LEU A 384 -21.04 5.68 -2.67
N PRO A 385 -20.82 5.77 -4.00
CA PRO A 385 -21.70 5.16 -5.00
C PRO A 385 -21.85 3.65 -4.84
N LYS A 386 -20.74 2.94 -4.58
CA LYS A 386 -20.76 1.48 -4.35
C LYS A 386 -21.67 1.09 -3.18
N ILE A 387 -21.61 1.86 -2.07
CA ILE A 387 -22.46 1.59 -0.88
C ILE A 387 -23.93 1.88 -1.20
N ARG A 388 -24.24 3.01 -1.87
CA ARG A 388 -25.63 3.30 -2.27
C ARG A 388 -26.22 2.19 -3.14
N GLN A 389 -25.47 1.71 -4.12
CA GLN A 389 -25.91 0.59 -4.99
C GLN A 389 -26.18 -0.67 -4.18
N CYS A 390 -25.32 -0.98 -3.19
CA CYS A 390 -25.52 -2.11 -2.30
C CYS A 390 -26.77 -1.97 -1.44
N ILE A 391 -27.05 -0.79 -0.89
CA ILE A 391 -28.25 -0.54 -0.08
C ILE A 391 -29.51 -0.80 -0.93
N VAL A 392 -29.53 -0.35 -2.17
CA VAL A 392 -30.68 -0.59 -3.09
C VAL A 392 -30.83 -2.07 -3.43
N ALA A 393 -29.72 -2.82 -3.57
CA ALA A 393 -29.73 -4.23 -3.94
C ALA A 393 -29.82 -5.20 -2.74
N HIS A 394 -29.86 -4.69 -1.53
CA HIS A 394 -29.86 -5.45 -0.27
C HIS A 394 -31.27 -5.99 0.08
N PRO A 395 -31.41 -7.22 0.62
CA PRO A 395 -30.37 -8.25 0.71
C PRO A 395 -30.16 -9.02 -0.59
N GLU A 396 -31.16 -9.10 -1.45
CA GLU A 396 -31.11 -9.70 -2.77
C GLU A 396 -31.41 -8.62 -3.84
N PRO A 397 -30.70 -8.58 -4.95
CA PRO A 397 -29.77 -9.63 -5.45
C PRO A 397 -28.32 -9.52 -4.95
N LEU A 398 -27.98 -8.55 -4.09
CA LEU A 398 -26.62 -8.26 -3.63
C LEU A 398 -25.88 -9.49 -3.12
N ARG A 399 -26.52 -10.31 -2.26
CA ARG A 399 -25.90 -11.52 -1.66
C ARG A 399 -25.47 -12.53 -2.71
N TRP A 400 -26.29 -12.74 -3.72
CA TRP A 400 -25.97 -13.67 -4.80
C TRP A 400 -24.79 -13.18 -5.66
N TYR A 401 -24.83 -11.91 -6.09
CA TYR A 401 -23.74 -11.30 -6.87
C TYR A 401 -22.43 -11.25 -6.09
N SER A 402 -22.48 -10.99 -4.77
CA SER A 402 -21.33 -11.03 -3.89
C SER A 402 -20.65 -12.40 -3.91
N GLY A 403 -21.40 -13.49 -3.79
CA GLY A 403 -20.86 -14.84 -3.87
C GLY A 403 -20.15 -15.13 -5.18
N ARG A 404 -20.76 -14.76 -6.31
CA ARG A 404 -20.18 -14.93 -7.65
C ARG A 404 -18.95 -14.05 -7.89
N ARG A 405 -18.96 -12.82 -7.39
CA ARG A 405 -17.81 -11.91 -7.44
C ARG A 405 -16.62 -12.49 -6.69
N ILE A 406 -16.82 -12.99 -5.46
CA ILE A 406 -15.76 -13.58 -4.66
C ILE A 406 -15.20 -14.84 -5.35
N GLU A 407 -16.07 -15.72 -5.84
CA GLU A 407 -15.65 -16.93 -6.58
C GLU A 407 -14.82 -16.56 -7.82
N LEU A 408 -15.29 -15.62 -8.62
CA LEU A 408 -14.60 -15.15 -9.82
C LEU A 408 -13.22 -14.58 -9.49
N GLU A 409 -13.13 -13.81 -8.42
CA GLU A 409 -11.85 -13.23 -7.99
C GLU A 409 -10.87 -14.32 -7.53
N LEU A 410 -11.31 -15.31 -6.76
CA LEU A 410 -10.47 -16.45 -6.37
C LEU A 410 -9.93 -17.19 -7.60
N LEU A 411 -10.76 -17.42 -8.60
CA LEU A 411 -10.33 -18.05 -9.86
C LEU A 411 -9.26 -17.22 -10.58
N TRP A 412 -9.36 -15.90 -10.60
CA TRP A 412 -8.34 -15.02 -11.16
C TRP A 412 -7.03 -15.05 -10.37
N LEU A 413 -7.08 -15.04 -9.04
CA LEU A 413 -5.89 -15.14 -8.19
C LEU A 413 -5.17 -16.50 -8.38
N MET A 414 -5.93 -17.59 -8.45
CA MET A 414 -5.38 -18.92 -8.73
C MET A 414 -4.78 -19.00 -10.13
N ARG A 415 -5.46 -18.46 -11.15
CA ARG A 415 -4.93 -18.40 -12.52
C ARG A 415 -3.64 -17.60 -12.62
N MET A 416 -3.55 -16.46 -11.95
CA MET A 416 -2.36 -15.63 -11.93
C MET A 416 -1.13 -16.42 -11.48
N ASN A 417 -1.24 -17.17 -10.37
CA ASN A 417 -0.13 -18.00 -9.88
C ASN A 417 0.12 -19.21 -10.77
N ARG A 418 -0.95 -19.87 -11.25
CA ARG A 418 -0.81 -21.01 -12.14
C ARG A 418 -0.15 -20.63 -13.46
N GLN A 419 -0.43 -19.45 -13.99
CA GLN A 419 0.21 -18.93 -15.19
C GLN A 419 1.73 -18.94 -15.06
N VAL A 420 2.28 -18.43 -13.94
CA VAL A 420 3.73 -18.42 -13.71
C VAL A 420 4.29 -19.85 -13.63
N ILE A 421 3.55 -20.78 -13.02
CA ILE A 421 3.99 -22.18 -12.82
C ILE A 421 4.03 -22.96 -14.14
N CYS A 422 3.04 -22.73 -15.03
CA CYS A 422 2.92 -23.49 -16.29
C CYS A 422 3.37 -22.70 -17.53
N SER A 423 4.12 -21.59 -17.35
CA SER A 423 4.77 -20.88 -18.45
C SER A 423 6.19 -21.44 -18.69
N ASP A 424 6.59 -21.48 -19.96
CA ASP A 424 7.94 -21.81 -20.38
C ASP A 424 8.93 -20.63 -20.22
N GLU A 425 10.17 -20.80 -20.62
CA GLU A 425 11.22 -19.79 -20.56
C GLU A 425 10.90 -18.50 -21.35
N ASN A 426 10.02 -18.60 -22.35
CA ASN A 426 9.54 -17.47 -23.17
C ASN A 426 8.32 -16.78 -22.56
N GLY A 427 7.76 -17.31 -21.44
CA GLY A 427 6.56 -16.83 -20.80
C GLY A 427 5.27 -17.33 -21.47
N GLU A 428 5.35 -18.30 -22.40
CA GLU A 428 4.18 -18.90 -23.01
C GLU A 428 3.55 -19.95 -22.09
N VAL A 429 2.23 -19.83 -21.91
CA VAL A 429 1.45 -20.71 -21.02
C VAL A 429 1.22 -22.06 -21.68
N ASP A 430 1.55 -23.17 -21.00
CA ASP A 430 1.14 -24.50 -21.42
C ASP A 430 -0.40 -24.62 -21.42
N GLY A 431 -0.99 -24.48 -22.60
CA GLY A 431 -2.41 -24.59 -22.82
C GLY A 431 -3.00 -25.98 -22.49
N THR A 432 -2.18 -27.02 -22.32
CA THR A 432 -2.60 -28.38 -21.99
C THR A 432 -2.64 -28.66 -20.48
N ASP A 433 -2.12 -27.75 -19.65
CA ASP A 433 -2.14 -27.89 -18.19
C ASP A 433 -3.56 -28.11 -17.67
N ALA A 434 -3.77 -29.20 -16.97
CA ALA A 434 -5.10 -29.63 -16.52
C ALA A 434 -5.74 -28.64 -15.52
N ILE A 435 -4.92 -28.06 -14.63
CA ILE A 435 -5.40 -27.07 -13.64
C ILE A 435 -5.75 -25.75 -14.34
N TRP A 436 -4.92 -25.30 -15.26
CA TRP A 436 -5.20 -24.12 -16.06
C TRP A 436 -6.52 -24.23 -16.83
N GLN A 437 -6.76 -25.40 -17.47
CA GLN A 437 -8.00 -25.67 -18.18
C GLN A 437 -9.23 -25.76 -17.26
N ALA A 438 -9.08 -26.36 -16.08
CA ALA A 438 -10.14 -26.42 -15.10
C ALA A 438 -10.54 -25.03 -14.58
N LEU A 439 -9.55 -24.17 -14.27
CA LEU A 439 -9.79 -22.78 -13.84
C LEU A 439 -10.48 -21.96 -14.94
N LYS A 440 -10.04 -22.11 -16.20
CA LYS A 440 -10.66 -21.45 -17.35
C LYS A 440 -12.12 -21.89 -17.54
N ARG A 441 -12.39 -23.17 -17.44
CA ARG A 441 -13.76 -23.72 -17.56
C ARG A 441 -14.66 -23.18 -16.45
N ARG A 442 -14.21 -23.25 -15.19
CA ARG A 442 -15.02 -22.77 -14.06
C ARG A 442 -15.29 -21.27 -14.13
N ARG A 443 -14.29 -20.46 -14.53
CA ARG A 443 -14.50 -19.03 -14.78
C ARG A 443 -15.62 -18.78 -15.81
N ASN A 444 -15.60 -19.51 -16.92
CA ASN A 444 -16.61 -19.34 -17.96
C ASN A 444 -18.02 -19.75 -17.48
N GLU A 445 -18.15 -20.80 -16.65
CA GLU A 445 -19.41 -21.18 -16.01
C GLU A 445 -19.94 -20.03 -15.13
N VAL A 446 -19.12 -19.47 -14.26
CA VAL A 446 -19.50 -18.34 -13.37
C VAL A 446 -19.95 -17.14 -14.18
N LEU A 447 -19.23 -16.79 -15.26
CA LEU A 447 -19.60 -15.67 -16.14
C LEU A 447 -20.91 -15.92 -16.88
N THR A 448 -21.14 -17.16 -17.31
CA THR A 448 -22.40 -17.54 -17.96
C THR A 448 -23.59 -17.41 -17.00
N ASP A 449 -23.43 -17.90 -15.76
CA ASP A 449 -24.47 -17.78 -14.72
C ASP A 449 -24.80 -16.31 -14.42
N VAL A 450 -23.76 -15.47 -14.26
CA VAL A 450 -23.94 -14.03 -13.99
C VAL A 450 -24.61 -13.35 -15.20
N GLY A 451 -24.15 -13.63 -16.41
CA GLY A 451 -24.71 -13.07 -17.64
C GLY A 451 -26.19 -13.42 -17.84
N MET A 452 -26.56 -14.70 -17.62
CA MET A 452 -27.96 -15.13 -17.71
C MET A 452 -28.83 -14.40 -16.68
N ARG A 453 -28.40 -14.29 -15.43
CA ARG A 453 -29.16 -13.59 -14.40
C ARG A 453 -29.30 -12.10 -14.71
N MET A 454 -28.24 -11.44 -15.19
CA MET A 454 -28.30 -10.03 -15.60
C MET A 454 -29.32 -9.83 -16.74
N ILE A 455 -29.40 -10.75 -17.70
CA ILE A 455 -30.38 -10.69 -18.79
C ILE A 455 -31.80 -10.85 -18.25
N MET A 456 -32.03 -11.82 -17.33
CA MET A 456 -33.34 -12.02 -16.68
C MET A 456 -33.79 -10.79 -15.87
N GLU A 457 -32.85 -10.04 -15.30
CA GLU A 457 -33.09 -8.79 -14.56
C GLU A 457 -33.20 -7.57 -15.50
N GLY A 458 -33.20 -7.77 -16.80
CA GLY A 458 -33.41 -6.70 -17.82
C GLY A 458 -32.15 -5.95 -18.25
N SER A 459 -30.97 -6.43 -17.88
CA SER A 459 -29.68 -5.84 -18.28
C SER A 459 -29.30 -6.27 -19.69
N ARG A 460 -28.68 -5.38 -20.47
CA ARG A 460 -28.08 -5.72 -21.78
C ARG A 460 -26.60 -6.14 -21.55
N VAL A 461 -26.33 -7.42 -21.72
CA VAL A 461 -24.96 -7.97 -21.69
C VAL A 461 -24.43 -8.01 -23.11
N THR A 462 -23.48 -7.13 -23.46
CA THR A 462 -22.98 -6.97 -24.82
C THR A 462 -21.62 -7.61 -25.08
N ASN A 463 -20.84 -7.90 -24.03
CA ASN A 463 -19.49 -8.47 -24.17
C ASN A 463 -19.09 -9.27 -22.92
N ALA A 464 -18.87 -10.57 -23.08
CA ALA A 464 -18.46 -11.47 -22.00
C ALA A 464 -17.03 -11.15 -21.49
N ASP A 465 -16.11 -10.72 -22.36
CA ASP A 465 -14.71 -10.45 -21.99
C ASP A 465 -14.57 -9.17 -21.14
N ALA A 466 -15.47 -8.20 -21.29
CA ALA A 466 -15.51 -7.01 -20.44
C ALA A 466 -16.25 -7.24 -19.10
N MET A 467 -16.92 -8.38 -18.94
CA MET A 467 -17.76 -8.66 -17.77
C MET A 467 -16.91 -8.92 -16.52
N ASP A 468 -15.79 -9.63 -16.64
CA ASP A 468 -14.83 -9.83 -15.54
C ASP A 468 -14.37 -8.52 -14.91
N VAL A 469 -13.93 -7.60 -15.76
CA VAL A 469 -13.43 -6.29 -15.33
C VAL A 469 -14.54 -5.53 -14.61
N ARG A 470 -15.77 -5.51 -15.16
CA ARG A 470 -16.91 -4.83 -14.53
C ARG A 470 -17.32 -5.42 -13.18
N ILE A 471 -17.23 -6.74 -13.02
CA ILE A 471 -17.59 -7.41 -11.77
C ILE A 471 -16.51 -7.17 -10.70
N LEU A 472 -15.25 -7.10 -11.10
CA LEU A 472 -14.10 -7.04 -10.18
C LEU A 472 -13.51 -5.63 -10.00
N MET A 473 -14.00 -4.62 -10.68
CA MET A 473 -13.74 -3.21 -10.40
C MET A 473 -14.69 -2.69 -9.31
#